data_0d4c400d076df558b8304dd90d5f2c82
#
_entry.id   0d4c400d076df558b8304dd90d5f2c82
#
_cell.length_a   1.000
_cell.length_b   1.000
_cell.length_c   1.000
_cell.angle_alpha   90.00
_cell.angle_beta   90.00
_cell.angle_gamma   90.00
#
_symmetry.space_group_name_H-M   'P 1'
#
loop_
_entity.id
_entity.type
_entity.pdbx_description
1 polymer ?
#
loop_
_entity_poly.entity_id
_entity_poly.type
_entity_poly.pdbx_seq_one_letter_code
_entity_poly.pdbx_strand_id
1 'polypeptide(L)'
;VNECEQGGFVNIENVRYAVYTFGVVPKPWLATRRRDCRIYRSMSVPQIVKSVLADAGYADVKLSLSGSYAPRDYCVQYRESSFDFISRLMEQEGIYYFFTHADGVHTMVLADALGAHSPVGGFEQIPYAPPTERGKRM
;
A
#
# COMPACT_ATOMS: atom_id res chain seq x y z
N VAL A 1 -7.51 7.18 -8.54
CA VAL A 1 -8.59 7.85 -7.80
C VAL A 1 -9.65 6.81 -7.52
N ASN A 2 -10.03 6.60 -6.25
CA ASN A 2 -11.09 5.70 -5.84
C ASN A 2 -12.37 6.43 -5.43
N GLU A 3 -12.27 7.72 -5.18
CA GLU A 3 -13.35 8.59 -4.76
C GLU A 3 -13.15 9.99 -5.35
N CYS A 4 -14.25 10.64 -5.74
CA CYS A 4 -14.27 12.02 -6.20
C CYS A 4 -15.56 12.66 -5.70
N GLU A 5 -15.43 13.70 -4.91
CA GLU A 5 -16.55 14.48 -4.36
C GLU A 5 -16.42 15.93 -4.82
N GLN A 6 -17.52 16.49 -5.32
CA GLN A 6 -17.61 17.92 -5.57
C GLN A 6 -18.10 18.58 -4.30
N GLY A 7 -17.24 19.41 -3.68
CA GLY A 7 -17.58 20.28 -2.55
C GLY A 7 -18.33 21.53 -2.99
N GLY A 8 -18.25 22.56 -2.17
CA GLY A 8 -18.81 23.87 -2.47
C GLY A 8 -18.02 24.66 -3.52
N PHE A 9 -18.21 25.96 -3.50
CA PHE A 9 -17.46 26.91 -4.30
C PHE A 9 -16.67 27.84 -3.40
N VAL A 10 -15.50 28.25 -3.83
CA VAL A 10 -14.67 29.28 -3.20
C VAL A 10 -14.46 30.44 -4.19
N ASN A 11 -14.43 31.65 -3.66
CA ASN A 11 -14.10 32.84 -4.45
C ASN A 11 -12.66 33.27 -4.11
N ILE A 12 -11.80 33.33 -5.12
CA ILE A 12 -10.43 33.81 -5.01
C ILE A 12 -10.28 34.92 -6.06
N GLU A 13 -9.89 36.10 -5.63
CA GLU A 13 -9.67 37.28 -6.52
C GLU A 13 -10.86 37.55 -7.46
N ASN A 14 -12.11 37.50 -6.95
CA ASN A 14 -13.38 37.63 -7.69
C ASN A 14 -13.65 36.52 -8.75
N VAL A 15 -12.89 35.44 -8.76
CA VAL A 15 -13.16 34.25 -9.60
C VAL A 15 -13.76 33.15 -8.72
N ARG A 16 -14.84 32.56 -9.19
CA ARG A 16 -15.53 31.47 -8.51
C ARG A 16 -14.95 30.12 -8.95
N TYR A 17 -14.39 29.37 -8.02
CA TYR A 17 -13.84 28.02 -8.25
C TYR A 17 -14.70 26.96 -7.60
N ALA A 18 -14.92 25.84 -8.31
CA ALA A 18 -15.48 24.64 -7.72
C ALA A 18 -14.36 23.88 -6.96
N VAL A 19 -14.70 23.38 -5.78
CA VAL A 19 -13.79 22.55 -4.96
C VAL A 19 -14.08 21.09 -5.22
N TYR A 20 -13.05 20.30 -5.48
CA TYR A 20 -13.14 18.86 -5.62
C TYR A 20 -12.18 18.18 -4.63
N THR A 21 -12.69 17.15 -3.98
CA THR A 21 -11.91 16.27 -3.12
C THR A 21 -11.71 14.94 -3.82
N PHE A 22 -10.47 14.48 -3.93
CA PHE A 22 -10.14 13.20 -4.55
C PHE A 22 -9.52 12.26 -3.52
N GLY A 23 -10.07 11.05 -3.39
CA GLY A 23 -9.42 9.93 -2.74
C GLY A 23 -8.39 9.31 -3.69
N VAL A 24 -7.11 9.32 -3.31
CA VAL A 24 -6.03 8.72 -4.11
C VAL A 24 -5.50 7.50 -3.38
N VAL A 25 -5.46 6.37 -4.07
CA VAL A 25 -5.00 5.09 -3.51
C VAL A 25 -3.95 4.46 -4.42
N PRO A 26 -3.00 3.68 -3.87
CA PRO A 26 -2.06 2.92 -4.66
C PRO A 26 -2.77 1.88 -5.54
N LYS A 27 -2.18 1.57 -6.70
CA LYS A 27 -2.75 0.62 -7.67
C LYS A 27 -3.12 -0.76 -7.08
N PRO A 28 -2.36 -1.35 -6.12
CA PRO A 28 -2.76 -2.60 -5.46
C PRO A 28 -4.15 -2.58 -4.81
N TRP A 29 -4.71 -1.39 -4.52
CA TRP A 29 -6.09 -1.27 -4.06
C TRP A 29 -7.09 -1.94 -5.01
N LEU A 30 -6.81 -1.99 -6.31
CA LEU A 30 -7.67 -2.68 -7.28
C LEU A 30 -7.85 -4.17 -6.95
N ALA A 31 -6.88 -4.79 -6.28
CA ALA A 31 -7.00 -6.18 -5.83
C ALA A 31 -8.08 -6.40 -4.75
N THR A 32 -8.55 -5.33 -4.07
CA THR A 32 -9.70 -5.40 -3.15
C THR A 32 -11.02 -5.63 -3.90
N ARG A 33 -11.08 -5.25 -5.19
CA ARG A 33 -12.28 -5.37 -6.05
C ARG A 33 -12.35 -6.70 -6.79
N ARG A 34 -11.28 -7.51 -6.71
CA ARG A 34 -11.21 -8.81 -7.35
C ARG A 34 -11.33 -9.91 -6.31
N ARG A 35 -12.32 -10.77 -6.45
CA ARG A 35 -12.49 -12.00 -5.65
C ARG A 35 -12.21 -13.21 -6.52
N ASP A 36 -11.57 -14.22 -5.94
CA ASP A 36 -11.21 -15.43 -6.67
C ASP A 36 -11.24 -16.67 -5.78
N CYS A 37 -11.18 -17.85 -6.42
CA CYS A 37 -10.98 -19.15 -5.79
C CYS A 37 -9.80 -19.82 -6.52
N ARG A 38 -8.62 -19.80 -5.89
CA ARG A 38 -7.37 -20.30 -6.48
C ARG A 38 -6.59 -21.16 -5.52
N ILE A 39 -5.80 -22.05 -6.09
CA ILE A 39 -4.88 -22.92 -5.37
C ILE A 39 -3.45 -22.59 -5.79
N TYR A 40 -2.58 -22.39 -4.81
CA TYR A 40 -1.16 -22.20 -4.98
C TYR A 40 -0.44 -23.39 -4.37
N ARG A 41 0.50 -24.01 -5.11
CA ARG A 41 1.25 -25.18 -4.67
C ARG A 41 2.73 -24.93 -4.76
N SER A 42 3.48 -25.41 -3.77
CA SER A 42 4.95 -25.32 -3.71
C SER A 42 5.47 -23.90 -3.91
N MET A 43 4.76 -22.92 -3.35
CA MET A 43 5.12 -21.50 -3.42
C MET A 43 5.26 -20.90 -2.02
N SER A 44 6.28 -20.09 -1.82
CA SER A 44 6.42 -19.27 -0.61
C SER A 44 5.44 -18.08 -0.61
N VAL A 45 5.14 -17.53 0.56
CA VAL A 45 4.22 -16.38 0.68
C VAL A 45 4.66 -15.19 -0.18
N PRO A 46 5.94 -14.76 -0.20
CA PRO A 46 6.37 -13.69 -1.10
C PRO A 46 6.13 -13.98 -2.58
N GLN A 47 6.29 -15.24 -3.00
CA GLN A 47 6.01 -15.64 -4.39
C GLN A 47 4.51 -15.57 -4.70
N ILE A 48 3.65 -16.03 -3.78
CA ILE A 48 2.19 -15.96 -3.93
C ILE A 48 1.75 -14.50 -4.02
N VAL A 49 2.24 -13.62 -3.13
CA VAL A 49 1.91 -12.19 -3.13
C VAL A 49 2.26 -11.54 -4.48
N LYS A 50 3.48 -11.79 -4.98
CA LYS A 50 3.89 -11.27 -6.30
C LYS A 50 3.02 -11.78 -7.43
N SER A 51 2.69 -13.08 -7.44
CA SER A 51 1.80 -13.68 -8.46
C SER A 51 0.41 -13.05 -8.44
N VAL A 52 -0.20 -12.91 -7.26
CA VAL A 52 -1.55 -12.32 -7.10
C VAL A 52 -1.58 -10.86 -7.58
N LEU A 53 -0.57 -10.07 -7.22
CA LEU A 53 -0.48 -8.66 -7.62
C LEU A 53 -0.21 -8.52 -9.12
N ALA A 54 0.65 -9.35 -9.70
CA ALA A 54 0.92 -9.37 -11.14
C ALA A 54 -0.35 -9.70 -11.94
N ASP A 55 -1.12 -10.69 -11.50
CA ASP A 55 -2.42 -11.04 -12.09
C ASP A 55 -3.47 -9.91 -11.96
N ALA A 56 -3.34 -9.07 -10.95
CA ALA A 56 -4.15 -7.85 -10.80
C ALA A 56 -3.62 -6.65 -11.63
N GLY A 57 -2.58 -6.87 -12.44
CA GLY A 57 -1.97 -5.85 -13.29
C GLY A 57 -1.00 -4.92 -12.56
N TYR A 58 -0.43 -5.37 -11.42
CA TYR A 58 0.55 -4.62 -10.64
C TYR A 58 1.82 -5.45 -10.43
N ALA A 59 2.87 -5.12 -11.16
CA ALA A 59 4.15 -5.85 -11.14
C ALA A 59 5.25 -5.16 -10.32
N ASP A 60 5.05 -3.89 -9.92
CA ASP A 60 6.06 -3.07 -9.24
C ASP A 60 6.17 -3.44 -7.75
N VAL A 61 6.61 -4.68 -7.48
CA VAL A 61 6.78 -5.24 -6.15
C VAL A 61 8.25 -5.53 -5.88
N LYS A 62 8.83 -4.86 -4.87
CA LYS A 62 10.18 -5.09 -4.38
C LYS A 62 10.15 -5.93 -3.10
N LEU A 63 11.05 -6.90 -3.00
CA LEU A 63 11.26 -7.67 -1.77
C LEU A 63 12.45 -7.09 -1.02
N SER A 64 12.23 -6.67 0.23
CA SER A 64 13.24 -6.24 1.20
C SER A 64 13.10 -7.08 2.46
N LEU A 65 13.24 -8.40 2.27
CA LEU A 65 13.01 -9.43 3.28
C LEU A 65 14.36 -9.96 3.78
N SER A 66 14.51 -10.10 5.08
CA SER A 66 15.68 -10.67 5.75
C SER A 66 15.45 -12.13 6.17
N GLY A 67 14.20 -12.53 6.34
CA GLY A 67 13.79 -13.89 6.71
C GLY A 67 13.81 -14.88 5.54
N SER A 68 13.72 -16.16 5.88
CA SER A 68 13.56 -17.26 4.92
C SER A 68 12.13 -17.79 4.97
N TYR A 69 11.49 -17.90 3.83
CA TYR A 69 10.08 -18.30 3.69
C TYR A 69 9.96 -19.62 2.96
N ALA A 70 9.61 -20.66 3.70
CA ALA A 70 9.45 -21.99 3.13
C ALA A 70 8.27 -22.03 2.12
N PRO A 71 8.41 -22.77 1.01
CA PRO A 71 7.29 -23.05 0.13
C PRO A 71 6.19 -23.81 0.88
N ARG A 72 4.93 -23.42 0.67
CA ARG A 72 3.75 -24.13 1.18
C ARG A 72 3.34 -25.18 0.15
N ASP A 73 3.11 -26.41 0.59
CA ASP A 73 2.64 -27.48 -0.29
C ASP A 73 1.29 -27.15 -0.91
N TYR A 74 0.45 -26.46 -0.12
CA TYR A 74 -0.92 -26.12 -0.48
C TYR A 74 -1.38 -24.84 0.19
N CYS A 75 -1.84 -23.86 -0.58
CA CYS A 75 -2.39 -22.61 -0.09
C CYS A 75 -3.60 -22.21 -0.94
N VAL A 76 -4.72 -21.88 -0.31
CA VAL A 76 -5.99 -21.61 -0.99
C VAL A 76 -6.44 -20.18 -0.73
N GLN A 77 -6.77 -19.50 -1.82
CA GLN A 77 -7.68 -18.35 -1.80
C GLN A 77 -9.10 -18.86 -2.00
N TYR A 78 -10.01 -18.56 -1.07
CA TYR A 78 -11.38 -19.03 -1.16
C TYR A 78 -12.38 -17.92 -0.86
N ARG A 79 -13.09 -17.45 -1.90
CA ARG A 79 -14.17 -16.45 -1.82
C ARG A 79 -13.81 -15.15 -1.09
N GLU A 80 -12.55 -14.83 -0.99
CA GLU A 80 -12.00 -13.61 -0.41
C GLU A 80 -11.45 -12.70 -1.51
N SER A 81 -11.28 -11.40 -1.21
CA SER A 81 -10.63 -10.52 -2.17
C SER A 81 -9.15 -10.90 -2.34
N SER A 82 -8.58 -10.60 -3.50
CA SER A 82 -7.16 -10.87 -3.74
C SER A 82 -6.28 -10.11 -2.75
N PHE A 83 -6.72 -8.92 -2.31
CA PHE A 83 -5.97 -8.14 -1.34
C PHE A 83 -6.09 -8.71 0.08
N ASP A 84 -7.28 -9.15 0.52
CA ASP A 84 -7.46 -9.79 1.83
C ASP A 84 -6.65 -11.08 1.91
N PHE A 85 -6.65 -11.87 0.83
CA PHE A 85 -5.85 -13.09 0.73
C PHE A 85 -4.36 -12.83 0.97
N ILE A 86 -3.76 -11.91 0.22
CA ILE A 86 -2.33 -11.62 0.40
C ILE A 86 -2.04 -10.95 1.74
N SER A 87 -2.95 -10.13 2.28
CA SER A 87 -2.78 -9.48 3.58
C SER A 87 -2.70 -10.51 4.70
N ARG A 88 -3.64 -11.45 4.77
CA ARG A 88 -3.59 -12.49 5.80
C ARG A 88 -2.37 -13.41 5.68
N LEU A 89 -1.88 -13.66 4.45
CA LEU A 89 -0.65 -14.44 4.27
C LEU A 89 0.58 -13.68 4.76
N MET A 90 0.66 -12.39 4.48
CA MET A 90 1.74 -11.53 4.95
C MET A 90 1.73 -11.41 6.48
N GLU A 91 0.55 -11.22 7.08
CA GLU A 91 0.38 -11.18 8.54
C GLU A 91 0.87 -12.47 9.21
N GLN A 92 0.57 -13.65 8.63
CA GLN A 92 1.03 -14.94 9.15
C GLN A 92 2.55 -15.09 9.17
N GLU A 93 3.25 -14.45 8.22
CA GLU A 93 4.71 -14.51 8.09
C GLU A 93 5.42 -13.29 8.72
N GLY A 94 4.67 -12.35 9.30
CA GLY A 94 5.23 -11.13 9.84
C GLY A 94 5.76 -10.16 8.77
N ILE A 95 5.26 -10.29 7.55
CA ILE A 95 5.58 -9.39 6.44
C ILE A 95 4.63 -8.21 6.48
N TYR A 96 5.17 -7.01 6.39
CA TYR A 96 4.43 -5.77 6.17
C TYR A 96 4.84 -5.12 4.85
N TYR A 97 4.14 -4.08 4.44
CA TYR A 97 4.48 -3.36 3.21
C TYR A 97 4.39 -1.85 3.39
N PHE A 98 5.13 -1.16 2.54
CA PHE A 98 5.03 0.29 2.34
C PHE A 98 5.26 0.62 0.87
N PHE A 99 5.07 1.88 0.51
CA PHE A 99 5.27 2.34 -0.87
C PHE A 99 6.44 3.31 -0.97
N THR A 100 7.24 3.15 -2.01
CA THR A 100 8.19 4.16 -2.47
C THR A 100 7.69 4.77 -3.76
N HIS A 101 7.89 6.06 -3.92
CA HIS A 101 7.44 6.82 -5.07
C HIS A 101 8.65 7.42 -5.80
N ALA A 102 8.68 7.27 -7.11
CA ALA A 102 9.63 7.89 -8.01
C ALA A 102 8.87 8.20 -9.31
N ASP A 103 9.31 9.21 -10.06
CA ASP A 103 8.72 9.78 -11.28
C ASP A 103 7.67 8.91 -12.00
N GLY A 104 6.40 9.07 -11.59
CA GLY A 104 5.26 8.36 -12.19
C GLY A 104 5.12 6.88 -11.81
N VAL A 105 6.03 6.34 -11.00
CA VAL A 105 6.00 4.94 -10.54
C VAL A 105 5.84 4.90 -9.01
N HIS A 106 5.01 4.00 -8.51
CA HIS A 106 4.98 3.64 -7.11
C HIS A 106 5.24 2.15 -6.95
N THR A 107 6.21 1.82 -6.11
CA THR A 107 6.66 0.45 -5.87
C THR A 107 6.20 0.01 -4.48
N MET A 108 5.51 -1.12 -4.41
CA MET A 108 5.16 -1.77 -3.14
C MET A 108 6.38 -2.56 -2.64
N VAL A 109 6.89 -2.17 -1.48
CA VAL A 109 8.03 -2.85 -0.84
C VAL A 109 7.49 -3.77 0.23
N LEU A 110 7.75 -5.07 0.12
CA LEU A 110 7.48 -6.05 1.17
C LEU A 110 8.69 -6.13 2.09
N ALA A 111 8.46 -6.00 3.39
CA ALA A 111 9.52 -5.95 4.40
C ALA A 111 9.13 -6.78 5.63
N ASP A 112 10.15 -7.26 6.37
CA ASP A 112 10.00 -8.05 7.60
C ASP A 112 10.87 -7.52 8.74
N ALA A 113 11.66 -6.47 8.49
CA ALA A 113 12.57 -5.91 9.47
C ALA A 113 12.73 -4.39 9.29
N LEU A 114 13.07 -3.69 10.38
CA LEU A 114 13.29 -2.24 10.40
C LEU A 114 14.40 -1.79 9.43
N GLY A 115 15.38 -2.63 9.15
CA GLY A 115 16.46 -2.34 8.20
C GLY A 115 16.02 -2.13 6.75
N ALA A 116 14.74 -2.41 6.43
CA ALA A 116 14.15 -2.10 5.13
C ALA A 116 13.87 -0.61 4.93
N HIS A 117 13.87 0.19 6.00
CA HIS A 117 13.60 1.62 5.97
C HIS A 117 14.89 2.43 5.94
N SER A 118 14.84 3.54 5.21
CA SER A 118 15.86 4.59 5.27
C SER A 118 15.20 5.92 5.66
N PRO A 119 15.90 6.79 6.40
CA PRO A 119 15.41 8.13 6.68
C PRO A 119 15.07 8.89 5.39
N VAL A 120 13.99 9.65 5.40
CA VAL A 120 13.67 10.57 4.32
C VAL A 120 14.55 11.81 4.49
N GLY A 121 15.27 12.21 3.43
CA GLY A 121 16.17 13.37 3.47
C GLY A 121 15.44 14.63 3.96
N GLY A 122 16.00 15.28 4.98
CA GLY A 122 15.43 16.45 5.64
C GLY A 122 14.37 16.13 6.74
N PHE A 123 14.06 14.85 6.96
CA PHE A 123 13.12 14.39 7.99
C PHE A 123 13.73 13.32 8.89
N GLU A 124 15.05 13.31 9.06
CA GLU A 124 15.79 12.36 9.91
C GLU A 124 15.40 12.51 11.39
N GLN A 125 14.94 13.71 11.77
CA GLN A 125 14.44 14.02 13.10
C GLN A 125 13.12 14.77 12.99
N ILE A 126 12.06 14.21 13.59
CA ILE A 126 10.76 14.87 13.69
C ILE A 126 10.58 15.33 15.14
N PRO A 127 10.53 16.66 15.41
CA PRO A 127 10.32 17.15 16.77
C PRO A 127 8.92 16.77 17.26
N TYR A 128 8.85 16.25 18.45
CA TYR A 128 7.56 16.00 19.10
C TYR A 128 6.91 17.34 19.44
N ALA A 129 5.69 17.58 18.93
CA ALA A 129 4.85 18.71 19.28
C ALA A 129 3.60 18.21 20.01
N PRO A 130 3.41 18.51 21.30
CA PRO A 130 2.23 18.12 22.04
C PRO A 130 0.96 18.77 21.42
N PRO A 131 -0.24 18.18 21.60
CA PRO A 131 -1.48 18.66 21.00
C PRO A 131 -1.82 20.13 21.30
N THR A 132 -1.38 20.63 22.47
CA THR A 132 -1.57 22.02 22.91
C THR A 132 -0.77 23.06 22.11
N GLU A 133 0.27 22.62 21.38
CA GLU A 133 1.12 23.51 20.57
C GLU A 133 0.80 23.46 19.07
N ARG A 134 -0.06 22.52 18.62
CA ARG A 134 -0.42 22.40 17.21
C ARG A 134 -1.14 23.61 16.63
N GLY A 135 -1.76 24.45 17.48
CA GLY A 135 -2.45 25.67 17.06
C GLY A 135 -1.56 26.90 16.91
N LYS A 136 -0.27 26.84 17.23
CA LYS A 136 0.65 28.00 17.22
C LYS A 136 1.61 28.06 16.01
N ARG A 137 1.54 27.10 15.11
CA ARG A 137 2.33 27.11 13.87
C ARG A 137 1.41 27.44 12.69
N MET A 138 1.16 28.71 12.47
CA MET A 138 0.84 29.29 11.17
C MET A 138 2.00 30.17 10.73
#